data_ee21b98dbd64f242cc1afee0d21a84b0
#
_entry.id   ee21b98dbd64f242cc1afee0d21a84b0
#
_cell.length_a   1.000
_cell.length_b   1.000
_cell.length_c   1.000
_cell.angle_alpha   90.00
_cell.angle_beta   90.00
_cell.angle_gamma   90.00
#
_symmetry.space_group_name_H-M   'P 1'
#
loop_
_entity.id
_entity.type
_entity.pdbx_description
1 polymer ?
#
loop_
_entity_poly.entity_id
_entity_poly.type
_entity_poly.pdbx_seq_one_letter_code
_entity_poly.pdbx_strand_id
1 'polypeptide(L)'
;MQTNYTARMILTYRYRIKDATTGKHLDVLSRSVNRVWNYCGEVHEASRRHNKRWPSAFDMIKLTTGSGAMLGLHSDTVQAVCKQFVSSRNLHRRRPRWRGKKSLGWVPFAAARAIKLDGEAVIHLKRRYRLWLSRPVDPATINAGSFSQDARGRWYLNLQVEVADAPNCGAGEVAIDLGLKTLGALSDGRKIENLRHYRKYERALAKAQRARNKGRAKAIHAKVVNARRHHLHEQSTKLVQENSLIVVGDVNAKKMTQTNMAKSVLDASWSSFRSMLRYKAMRHGARYVEADERGSSVTCSACGARSGPKGIAGLRVRDWVCDGCGVQHDRDTNAALNLLLGVERHPLVAEIPVL
;
A
#
# COMPACT_ATOMS: atom_id res chain seq x y z
N MET A 1 14.40 -35.94 -2.74
CA MET A 1 14.70 -34.68 -2.06
C MET A 1 13.82 -33.59 -2.70
N GLN A 2 12.69 -33.28 -2.08
CA GLN A 2 11.86 -32.16 -2.51
C GLN A 2 12.53 -30.88 -2.01
N THR A 3 13.11 -30.13 -2.91
CA THR A 3 13.57 -28.75 -2.64
C THR A 3 12.33 -27.90 -2.43
N ASN A 4 11.94 -27.71 -1.17
CA ASN A 4 10.96 -26.69 -0.79
C ASN A 4 11.57 -25.31 -1.13
N TYR A 5 11.23 -24.78 -2.29
CA TYR A 5 11.35 -23.34 -2.56
C TYR A 5 10.35 -22.63 -1.66
N THR A 6 10.75 -22.30 -0.44
CA THR A 6 10.03 -21.31 0.37
C THR A 6 10.13 -19.99 -0.38
N ALA A 7 9.03 -19.56 -0.95
CA ALA A 7 8.94 -18.25 -1.60
C ALA A 7 9.22 -17.17 -0.53
N ARG A 8 10.39 -16.53 -0.61
CA ARG A 8 10.78 -15.50 0.34
C ARG A 8 10.13 -14.18 -0.05
N MET A 9 9.28 -13.66 0.83
CA MET A 9 8.57 -12.40 0.61
C MET A 9 9.42 -11.20 0.98
N ILE A 10 9.40 -10.15 0.15
CA ILE A 10 10.05 -8.87 0.46
C ILE A 10 9.02 -7.90 1.04
N LEU A 11 9.24 -7.48 2.29
CA LEU A 11 8.45 -6.46 2.96
C LEU A 11 9.23 -5.15 3.12
N THR A 12 8.53 -4.02 3.10
CA THR A 12 9.14 -2.72 3.41
C THR A 12 8.91 -2.36 4.88
N TYR A 13 9.99 -2.35 5.66
CA TYR A 13 9.99 -1.85 7.03
C TYR A 13 10.32 -0.36 7.04
N ARG A 14 9.54 0.43 7.77
CA ARG A 14 9.69 1.88 7.84
C ARG A 14 9.96 2.33 9.27
N TYR A 15 11.11 2.99 9.47
CA TYR A 15 11.55 3.53 10.76
C TYR A 15 11.68 5.04 10.69
N ARG A 16 11.19 5.75 11.69
CA ARG A 16 11.34 7.20 11.77
C ARG A 16 12.72 7.56 12.28
N ILE A 17 13.36 8.57 11.68
CA ILE A 17 14.60 9.17 12.18
C ILE A 17 14.26 10.11 13.35
N LYS A 18 14.94 9.92 14.51
CA LYS A 18 14.66 10.69 15.73
C LYS A 18 15.09 12.16 15.61
N ASP A 19 16.22 12.42 14.98
CA ASP A 19 16.89 13.72 15.04
C ASP A 19 16.55 14.62 13.85
N ALA A 20 16.03 15.82 14.14
CA ALA A 20 15.79 16.83 13.12
C ALA A 20 17.11 17.39 12.52
N THR A 21 18.16 17.46 13.32
CA THR A 21 19.50 17.99 12.89
C THR A 21 20.15 17.06 11.86
N THR A 22 20.07 15.74 12.06
CA THR A 22 20.58 14.77 11.07
C THR A 22 19.72 14.75 9.80
N GLY A 23 18.44 15.14 9.89
CA GLY A 23 17.55 15.33 8.75
C GLY A 23 18.06 16.38 7.75
N LYS A 24 18.71 17.46 8.22
CA LYS A 24 19.28 18.49 7.33
C LYS A 24 20.33 17.93 6.37
N HIS A 25 21.12 16.95 6.81
CA HIS A 25 22.08 16.29 5.92
C HIS A 25 21.36 15.48 4.82
N LEU A 26 20.29 14.77 5.17
CA LEU A 26 19.47 14.06 4.18
C LEU A 26 18.80 15.03 3.19
N ASP A 27 18.46 16.25 3.61
CA ASP A 27 17.98 17.31 2.70
C ASP A 27 19.05 17.71 1.66
N VAL A 28 20.32 17.75 2.07
CA VAL A 28 21.44 18.01 1.14
C VAL A 28 21.59 16.85 0.16
N LEU A 29 21.68 15.62 0.65
CA LEU A 29 21.78 14.43 -0.20
C LEU A 29 20.61 14.32 -1.18
N SER A 30 19.40 14.61 -0.72
CA SER A 30 18.21 14.60 -1.57
C SER A 30 18.26 15.62 -2.70
N ARG A 31 18.86 16.78 -2.47
CA ARG A 31 19.09 17.76 -3.55
C ARG A 31 20.08 17.23 -4.60
N SER A 32 21.13 16.55 -4.17
CA SER A 32 22.07 15.86 -5.06
C SER A 32 21.38 14.74 -5.85
N VAL A 33 20.53 13.94 -5.21
CA VAL A 33 19.69 12.92 -5.87
C VAL A 33 18.77 13.56 -6.92
N ASN A 34 18.16 14.71 -6.61
CA ASN A 34 17.33 15.42 -7.58
C ASN A 34 18.11 15.88 -8.82
N ARG A 35 19.39 16.25 -8.67
CA ARG A 35 20.27 16.59 -9.81
C ARG A 35 20.47 15.38 -10.72
N VAL A 36 20.80 14.21 -10.17
CA VAL A 36 20.93 12.95 -10.94
C VAL A 36 19.62 12.60 -11.64
N TRP A 37 18.49 12.67 -10.94
CA TRP A 37 17.18 12.40 -11.52
C TRP A 37 16.85 13.32 -12.70
N ASN A 38 17.11 14.62 -12.54
CA ASN A 38 16.83 15.61 -13.55
C ASN A 38 17.76 15.46 -14.75
N TYR A 39 19.04 15.14 -14.53
CA TYR A 39 19.98 14.81 -15.59
C TYR A 39 19.49 13.61 -16.43
N CYS A 40 19.01 12.54 -15.79
CA CYS A 40 18.38 11.42 -16.51
C CYS A 40 17.18 11.89 -17.36
N GLY A 41 16.42 12.88 -16.86
CA GLY A 41 15.33 13.51 -17.61
C GLY A 41 15.79 14.29 -18.84
N GLU A 42 16.90 15.00 -18.75
CA GLU A 42 17.50 15.73 -19.87
C GLU A 42 18.08 14.79 -20.93
N VAL A 43 18.79 13.73 -20.51
CA VAL A 43 19.31 12.69 -21.42
C VAL A 43 18.16 12.00 -22.17
N HIS A 44 17.07 11.66 -21.47
CA HIS A 44 15.88 11.10 -22.11
C HIS A 44 15.28 12.06 -23.15
N GLU A 45 15.16 13.34 -22.80
CA GLU A 45 14.57 14.35 -23.69
C GLU A 45 15.47 14.62 -24.92
N ALA A 46 16.80 14.64 -24.72
CA ALA A 46 17.74 14.74 -25.83
C ALA A 46 17.61 13.55 -26.80
N SER A 47 17.50 12.32 -26.28
CA SER A 47 17.28 11.13 -27.11
C SER A 47 15.97 11.21 -27.92
N ARG A 48 14.91 11.73 -27.29
CA ARG A 48 13.61 11.93 -27.95
C ARG A 48 13.69 12.96 -29.09
N ARG A 49 14.35 14.10 -28.87
CA ARG A 49 14.52 15.15 -29.88
C ARG A 49 15.28 14.66 -31.11
N HIS A 50 16.24 13.77 -30.90
CA HIS A 50 17.06 13.20 -31.98
C HIS A 50 16.52 11.87 -32.53
N ASN A 51 15.27 11.49 -32.21
CA ASN A 51 14.64 10.23 -32.62
C ASN A 51 15.49 8.98 -32.30
N LYS A 52 16.29 9.02 -31.23
CA LYS A 52 17.11 7.90 -30.78
C LYS A 52 16.34 7.03 -29.81
N ARG A 53 16.79 5.77 -29.68
CA ARG A 53 16.29 4.85 -28.66
C ARG A 53 16.38 5.50 -27.27
N TRP A 54 15.34 5.31 -26.48
CA TRP A 54 15.35 5.75 -25.08
C TRP A 54 16.46 5.03 -24.29
N PRO A 55 17.32 5.74 -23.57
CA PRO A 55 18.42 5.15 -22.84
C PRO A 55 17.94 4.13 -21.82
N SER A 56 18.61 2.99 -21.73
CA SER A 56 18.39 1.97 -20.73
C SER A 56 18.90 2.42 -19.35
N ALA A 57 18.61 1.64 -18.31
CA ALA A 57 19.19 1.89 -16.98
C ALA A 57 20.73 1.78 -17.01
N PHE A 58 21.28 0.87 -17.81
CA PHE A 58 22.71 0.71 -17.97
C PHE A 58 23.35 1.95 -18.65
N ASP A 59 22.73 2.47 -19.71
CA ASP A 59 23.18 3.67 -20.39
C ASP A 59 23.21 4.86 -19.43
N MET A 60 22.16 5.04 -18.61
CA MET A 60 22.09 6.12 -17.60
C MET A 60 23.18 5.96 -16.53
N ILE A 61 23.44 4.73 -16.06
CA ILE A 61 24.49 4.47 -15.08
C ILE A 61 25.86 4.80 -15.68
N LYS A 62 26.12 4.37 -16.92
CA LYS A 62 27.37 4.68 -17.64
C LYS A 62 27.60 6.18 -17.75
N LEU A 63 26.58 6.96 -18.13
CA LEU A 63 26.65 8.42 -18.26
C LEU A 63 26.84 9.15 -16.91
N THR A 64 26.45 8.52 -15.80
CA THR A 64 26.58 9.12 -14.45
C THR A 64 27.72 8.53 -13.63
N THR A 65 28.58 7.67 -14.23
CA THR A 65 29.74 7.11 -13.56
C THR A 65 30.67 8.23 -13.06
N GLY A 66 31.16 8.10 -11.82
CA GLY A 66 32.02 9.11 -11.18
C GLY A 66 31.27 10.30 -10.53
N SER A 67 30.03 10.57 -10.91
CA SER A 67 29.28 11.73 -10.37
C SER A 67 28.98 11.64 -8.87
N GLY A 68 29.01 10.44 -8.29
CA GLY A 68 28.74 10.23 -6.86
C GLY A 68 29.70 11.01 -5.97
N ALA A 69 31.00 10.95 -6.24
CA ALA A 69 32.02 11.66 -5.48
C ALA A 69 31.79 13.18 -5.50
N MET A 70 31.54 13.75 -6.67
CA MET A 70 31.28 15.19 -6.87
C MET A 70 29.98 15.65 -6.18
N LEU A 71 28.97 14.78 -6.10
CA LEU A 71 27.65 15.08 -5.52
C LEU A 71 27.53 14.69 -4.05
N GLY A 72 28.58 14.11 -3.45
CA GLY A 72 28.56 13.59 -2.09
C GLY A 72 27.59 12.41 -1.90
N LEU A 73 27.36 11.62 -2.96
CA LEU A 73 26.46 10.47 -2.96
C LEU A 73 27.26 9.15 -3.00
N HIS A 74 26.71 8.11 -2.38
CA HIS A 74 27.20 6.76 -2.58
C HIS A 74 26.93 6.32 -4.03
N SER A 75 27.83 5.55 -4.65
CA SER A 75 27.65 5.04 -6.01
C SER A 75 26.37 4.25 -6.20
N ASP A 76 26.01 3.43 -5.22
CA ASP A 76 24.74 2.66 -5.23
C ASP A 76 23.51 3.59 -5.25
N THR A 77 23.59 4.79 -4.64
CA THR A 77 22.50 5.78 -4.69
C THR A 77 22.32 6.30 -6.11
N VAL A 78 23.41 6.65 -6.80
CA VAL A 78 23.35 7.12 -8.20
C VAL A 78 22.74 6.04 -9.10
N GLN A 79 23.20 4.80 -8.97
CA GLN A 79 22.66 3.67 -9.73
C GLN A 79 21.17 3.43 -9.44
N ALA A 80 20.77 3.48 -8.17
CA ALA A 80 19.38 3.31 -7.77
C ALA A 80 18.48 4.39 -8.37
N VAL A 81 18.96 5.66 -8.42
CA VAL A 81 18.23 6.76 -9.05
C VAL A 81 18.05 6.52 -10.55
N CYS A 82 19.09 6.10 -11.27
CA CYS A 82 19.02 5.78 -12.69
C CYS A 82 18.03 4.65 -12.99
N LYS A 83 18.10 3.54 -12.23
CA LYS A 83 17.18 2.40 -12.34
C LYS A 83 15.73 2.82 -12.08
N GLN A 84 15.50 3.58 -11.00
CA GLN A 84 14.15 4.05 -10.65
C GLN A 84 13.58 5.03 -11.67
N PHE A 85 14.42 5.92 -12.26
CA PHE A 85 14.00 6.82 -13.32
C PHE A 85 13.51 6.03 -14.54
N VAL A 86 14.31 5.05 -15.01
CA VAL A 86 13.96 4.22 -16.17
C VAL A 86 12.72 3.37 -15.90
N SER A 87 12.62 2.73 -14.73
CA SER A 87 11.44 1.96 -14.33
C SER A 87 10.17 2.83 -14.33
N SER A 88 10.22 4.02 -13.72
CA SER A 88 9.10 4.96 -13.68
C SER A 88 8.70 5.44 -15.09
N ARG A 89 9.68 5.74 -15.95
CA ARG A 89 9.45 6.11 -17.34
C ARG A 89 8.74 4.99 -18.12
N ASN A 90 9.23 3.76 -17.99
CA ASN A 90 8.70 2.61 -18.72
C ASN A 90 7.27 2.27 -18.26
N LEU A 91 7.02 2.31 -16.95
CA LEU A 91 5.69 2.05 -16.37
C LEU A 91 4.64 3.04 -16.89
N HIS A 92 5.00 4.33 -16.95
CA HIS A 92 4.06 5.39 -17.33
C HIS A 92 4.14 5.78 -18.82
N ARG A 93 5.03 5.17 -19.61
CA ARG A 93 5.26 5.48 -21.02
C ARG A 93 5.51 6.97 -21.30
N ARG A 94 6.08 7.70 -20.33
CA ARG A 94 6.37 9.14 -20.41
C ARG A 94 7.55 9.52 -19.54
N ARG A 95 8.16 10.69 -19.83
CA ARG A 95 9.21 11.26 -18.99
C ARG A 95 8.70 11.48 -17.56
N PRO A 96 9.39 10.98 -16.53
CA PRO A 96 9.09 11.30 -15.13
C PRO A 96 9.19 12.81 -14.86
N ARG A 97 8.41 13.29 -13.89
CA ARG A 97 8.39 14.71 -13.53
C ARG A 97 9.75 15.18 -13.02
N TRP A 98 10.07 16.44 -13.33
CA TRP A 98 11.23 17.17 -12.76
C TRP A 98 11.13 17.24 -11.23
N ARG A 99 12.26 17.06 -10.56
CA ARG A 99 12.36 17.15 -9.11
C ARG A 99 13.01 18.49 -8.70
N GLY A 100 12.21 19.43 -8.20
CA GLY A 100 12.63 20.76 -7.76
C GLY A 100 12.70 20.90 -6.24
N LYS A 101 12.88 22.14 -5.76
CA LYS A 101 12.98 22.49 -4.31
C LYS A 101 11.77 22.04 -3.47
N LYS A 102 10.58 21.90 -4.06
CA LYS A 102 9.35 21.47 -3.39
C LYS A 102 9.14 19.95 -3.41
N SER A 103 9.99 19.19 -4.09
CA SER A 103 9.92 17.72 -4.10
C SER A 103 10.26 17.18 -2.72
N LEU A 104 9.50 16.18 -2.28
CA LEU A 104 9.80 15.49 -1.01
C LEU A 104 11.18 14.82 -1.09
N GLY A 105 11.91 14.88 0.00
CA GLY A 105 13.23 14.30 0.11
C GLY A 105 13.21 12.79 -0.11
N TRP A 106 14.18 12.31 -0.87
CA TRP A 106 14.36 10.90 -1.18
C TRP A 106 15.82 10.61 -1.51
N VAL A 107 16.39 9.59 -0.85
CA VAL A 107 17.77 9.11 -1.04
C VAL A 107 17.74 7.59 -1.07
N PRO A 108 17.71 6.95 -2.25
CA PRO A 108 17.68 5.51 -2.39
C PRO A 108 19.07 4.89 -2.25
N PHE A 109 19.10 3.60 -1.93
CA PHE A 109 20.27 2.76 -2.08
C PHE A 109 19.86 1.36 -2.58
N ALA A 110 20.67 0.81 -3.47
CA ALA A 110 20.36 -0.43 -4.18
C ALA A 110 20.82 -1.69 -3.45
N ALA A 111 21.64 -1.55 -2.40
CA ALA A 111 22.18 -2.68 -1.66
C ALA A 111 22.36 -2.36 -0.18
N ALA A 112 22.30 -3.38 0.67
CA ALA A 112 22.49 -3.26 2.12
C ALA A 112 23.84 -2.65 2.51
N ARG A 113 24.89 -2.89 1.72
CA ARG A 113 26.25 -2.34 1.96
C ARG A 113 26.32 -0.80 2.02
N ALA A 114 25.31 -0.10 1.52
CA ALA A 114 25.26 1.36 1.59
C ALA A 114 24.93 1.89 2.99
N ILE A 115 24.53 1.01 3.89
CA ILE A 115 24.20 1.32 5.28
C ILE A 115 24.80 0.30 6.23
N LYS A 116 24.99 0.69 7.50
CA LYS A 116 25.31 -0.21 8.60
C LYS A 116 24.33 0.03 9.73
N LEU A 117 23.67 -1.01 10.20
CA LEU A 117 22.86 -0.93 11.43
C LEU A 117 23.79 -0.93 12.64
N ASP A 118 23.47 -0.09 13.63
CA ASP A 118 24.24 0.09 14.86
C ASP A 118 23.27 0.33 16.02
N GLY A 119 22.82 -0.75 16.65
CA GLY A 119 21.78 -0.72 17.68
C GLY A 119 20.51 -0.03 17.16
N GLU A 120 20.06 1.02 17.86
CA GLU A 120 18.92 1.85 17.45
C GLU A 120 19.28 2.93 16.42
N ALA A 121 20.31 2.73 15.63
CA ALA A 121 20.73 3.70 14.62
C ALA A 121 21.12 3.02 13.30
N VAL A 122 21.21 3.82 12.26
CA VAL A 122 21.79 3.46 10.98
C VAL A 122 22.92 4.41 10.63
N ILE A 123 24.03 3.88 10.13
CA ILE A 123 25.15 4.65 9.62
C ILE A 123 25.06 4.65 8.10
N HIS A 124 25.09 5.85 7.49
CA HIS A 124 25.14 6.07 6.05
C HIS A 124 26.10 7.22 5.75
N LEU A 125 27.05 7.02 4.83
CA LEU A 125 28.08 8.00 4.49
C LEU A 125 28.79 8.55 5.74
N LYS A 126 29.22 7.66 6.63
CA LYS A 126 29.90 7.97 7.90
C LYS A 126 29.07 8.78 8.91
N ARG A 127 27.79 9.00 8.66
CA ARG A 127 26.87 9.67 9.59
C ARG A 127 25.93 8.68 10.25
N ARG A 128 25.70 8.88 11.55
CA ARG A 128 24.83 8.07 12.39
C ARG A 128 23.45 8.75 12.52
N TYR A 129 22.36 8.00 12.19
CA TYR A 129 20.97 8.45 12.27
C TYR A 129 20.22 7.59 13.27
N ARG A 130 19.80 8.16 14.41
CA ARG A 130 19.02 7.44 15.42
C ARG A 130 17.60 7.16 14.91
N LEU A 131 17.11 5.94 15.14
CA LEU A 131 15.84 5.43 14.64
C LEU A 131 14.86 5.18 15.79
N TRP A 132 13.58 5.34 15.49
CA TRP A 132 12.51 4.75 16.27
C TRP A 132 12.29 3.32 15.73
N LEU A 133 12.92 2.35 16.39
CA LEU A 133 12.79 0.94 16.02
C LEU A 133 11.45 0.41 16.55
N SER A 134 10.46 0.29 15.68
CA SER A 134 9.15 -0.28 16.00
C SER A 134 9.16 -1.82 15.99
N ARG A 135 10.19 -2.42 15.41
CA ARG A 135 10.42 -3.87 15.30
C ARG A 135 11.90 -4.15 15.05
N PRO A 136 12.42 -5.31 15.45
CA PRO A 136 13.77 -5.72 15.08
C PRO A 136 13.89 -5.96 13.58
N VAL A 137 15.09 -5.84 13.05
CA VAL A 137 15.44 -6.20 11.68
C VAL A 137 16.80 -6.89 11.68
N ASP A 138 16.87 -8.04 11.02
CA ASP A 138 18.14 -8.73 10.81
C ASP A 138 18.86 -8.06 9.62
N PRO A 139 20.09 -7.54 9.82
CA PRO A 139 20.87 -6.94 8.75
C PRO A 139 21.07 -7.84 7.52
N ALA A 140 21.16 -9.16 7.72
CA ALA A 140 21.38 -10.14 6.66
C ALA A 140 20.18 -10.26 5.70
N THR A 141 18.98 -9.83 6.14
CA THR A 141 17.76 -9.90 5.34
C THR A 141 17.47 -8.62 4.54
N ILE A 142 18.35 -7.61 4.64
CA ILE A 142 18.15 -6.32 3.96
C ILE A 142 18.67 -6.41 2.53
N ASN A 143 17.77 -6.23 1.56
CA ASN A 143 18.14 -6.20 0.14
C ASN A 143 18.49 -4.80 -0.34
N ALA A 144 17.61 -3.83 -0.08
CA ALA A 144 17.74 -2.46 -0.55
C ALA A 144 16.94 -1.51 0.38
N GLY A 145 16.95 -0.22 0.08
CA GLY A 145 16.14 0.71 0.83
C GLY A 145 16.21 2.15 0.36
N SER A 146 15.66 3.02 1.19
CA SER A 146 15.73 4.46 0.94
C SER A 146 15.49 5.27 2.21
N PHE A 147 16.05 6.46 2.26
CA PHE A 147 15.57 7.51 3.14
C PHE A 147 14.49 8.31 2.41
N SER A 148 13.35 8.55 3.05
CA SER A 148 12.25 9.31 2.48
C SER A 148 11.69 10.33 3.44
N GLN A 149 11.24 11.49 2.92
CA GLN A 149 10.68 12.58 3.72
C GLN A 149 9.15 12.62 3.59
N ASP A 150 8.45 12.80 4.70
CA ASP A 150 7.00 13.06 4.67
C ASP A 150 6.67 14.53 4.39
N ALA A 151 5.39 14.83 4.15
CA ALA A 151 4.92 16.19 3.88
C ALA A 151 5.16 17.19 5.03
N ARG A 152 5.54 16.72 6.23
CA ARG A 152 5.89 17.53 7.41
C ARG A 152 7.39 17.76 7.55
N GLY A 153 8.20 17.24 6.60
CA GLY A 153 9.67 17.33 6.64
C GLY A 153 10.34 16.27 7.53
N ARG A 154 9.61 15.24 7.99
CA ARG A 154 10.16 14.16 8.82
C ARG A 154 10.79 13.10 7.95
N TRP A 155 11.99 12.65 8.29
CA TRP A 155 12.70 11.62 7.57
C TRP A 155 12.42 10.22 8.13
N TYR A 156 12.40 9.26 7.25
CA TYR A 156 12.19 7.84 7.52
C TYR A 156 13.21 7.02 6.76
N LEU A 157 13.70 5.95 7.38
CA LEU A 157 14.42 4.86 6.74
C LEU A 157 13.40 3.80 6.33
N ASN A 158 13.37 3.44 5.06
CA ASN A 158 12.59 2.32 4.54
C ASN A 158 13.59 1.24 4.12
N LEU A 159 13.41 0.03 4.63
CA LEU A 159 14.24 -1.14 4.33
C LEU A 159 13.38 -2.18 3.62
N GLN A 160 13.83 -2.67 2.50
CA GLN A 160 13.31 -3.86 1.86
C GLN A 160 13.95 -5.07 2.52
N VAL A 161 13.16 -5.81 3.28
CA VAL A 161 13.59 -6.91 4.13
C VAL A 161 12.97 -8.19 3.61
N GLU A 162 13.79 -9.19 3.42
CA GLU A 162 13.36 -10.54 3.12
C GLU A 162 12.83 -11.20 4.39
N VAL A 163 11.60 -11.66 4.36
CA VAL A 163 10.95 -12.30 5.50
C VAL A 163 10.55 -13.72 5.15
N ALA A 164 10.74 -14.63 6.08
CA ALA A 164 10.21 -15.97 5.96
C ALA A 164 8.68 -15.96 6.04
N ASP A 165 8.06 -16.92 5.36
CA ASP A 165 6.64 -17.17 5.53
C ASP A 165 6.37 -17.64 6.96
N ALA A 166 5.28 -17.17 7.55
CA ALA A 166 4.83 -17.62 8.84
C ALA A 166 3.69 -18.62 8.62
N PRO A 167 3.64 -19.72 9.36
CA PRO A 167 2.53 -20.67 9.25
C PRO A 167 1.22 -19.96 9.63
N ASN A 168 0.14 -20.30 8.93
CA ASN A 168 -1.20 -19.87 9.31
C ASN A 168 -1.65 -20.68 10.53
N CYS A 169 -2.06 -20.01 11.61
CA CYS A 169 -2.63 -20.64 12.78
C CYS A 169 -4.16 -20.76 12.71
N GLY A 170 -4.82 -20.09 11.74
CA GLY A 170 -6.26 -20.08 11.58
C GLY A 170 -6.77 -21.24 10.72
N ALA A 171 -7.90 -21.81 11.12
CA ALA A 171 -8.59 -22.85 10.36
C ALA A 171 -9.90 -22.35 9.72
N GLY A 172 -10.31 -21.11 10.02
CA GLY A 172 -11.57 -20.55 9.55
C GLY A 172 -11.54 -20.15 8.07
N GLU A 173 -12.73 -19.92 7.53
CA GLU A 173 -12.94 -19.37 6.21
C GLU A 173 -13.86 -18.16 6.31
N VAL A 174 -13.50 -17.06 5.66
CA VAL A 174 -14.29 -15.84 5.74
C VAL A 174 -14.36 -15.12 4.40
N ALA A 175 -15.55 -14.65 4.05
CA ALA A 175 -15.72 -13.68 2.98
C ALA A 175 -16.08 -12.30 3.52
N ILE A 176 -15.71 -11.25 2.79
CA ILE A 176 -15.85 -9.85 3.18
C ILE A 176 -16.55 -9.09 2.05
N ASP A 177 -17.77 -8.62 2.33
CA ASP A 177 -18.46 -7.64 1.50
C ASP A 177 -18.06 -6.23 1.95
N LEU A 178 -17.40 -5.45 1.06
CA LEU A 178 -16.86 -4.13 1.38
C LEU A 178 -17.93 -3.03 1.22
N GLY A 179 -18.15 -2.25 2.29
CA GLY A 179 -19.20 -1.23 2.32
C GLY A 179 -18.75 0.15 2.80
N LEU A 180 -19.64 1.15 2.66
CA LEU A 180 -19.41 2.51 3.17
C LEU A 180 -20.05 2.76 4.53
N LYS A 181 -21.11 2.03 4.90
CA LYS A 181 -21.73 2.11 6.22
C LYS A 181 -20.85 1.40 7.25
N THR A 182 -20.52 0.16 7.00
CA THR A 182 -19.48 -0.64 7.63
C THR A 182 -18.29 -0.74 6.66
N LEU A 183 -17.07 -0.91 7.16
CA LEU A 183 -15.91 -1.14 6.29
C LEU A 183 -16.02 -2.48 5.56
N GLY A 184 -16.56 -3.50 6.23
CA GLY A 184 -16.87 -4.80 5.67
C GLY A 184 -17.86 -5.56 6.54
N ALA A 185 -18.77 -6.30 5.91
CA ALA A 185 -19.58 -7.33 6.55
C ALA A 185 -18.93 -8.71 6.27
N LEU A 186 -18.84 -9.54 7.30
CA LEU A 186 -18.20 -10.84 7.22
C LEU A 186 -19.26 -11.94 7.05
N SER A 187 -18.91 -13.02 6.39
CA SER A 187 -19.79 -14.19 6.20
C SER A 187 -20.18 -14.87 7.51
N ASP A 188 -19.42 -14.68 8.58
CA ASP A 188 -19.73 -15.17 9.94
C ASP A 188 -20.65 -14.23 10.73
N GLY A 189 -21.20 -13.19 10.12
CA GLY A 189 -22.10 -12.21 10.73
C GLY A 189 -21.41 -11.04 11.43
N ARG A 190 -20.11 -11.09 11.67
CA ARG A 190 -19.34 -9.98 12.24
C ARG A 190 -19.29 -8.80 11.26
N LYS A 191 -19.16 -7.58 11.79
CA LYS A 191 -19.04 -6.36 10.99
C LYS A 191 -17.80 -5.58 11.42
N ILE A 192 -17.02 -5.13 10.44
CA ILE A 192 -15.87 -4.26 10.65
C ILE A 192 -16.38 -2.80 10.55
N GLU A 193 -16.21 -2.04 11.62
CA GLU A 193 -16.66 -0.65 11.65
C GLU A 193 -15.90 0.25 10.67
N ASN A 194 -16.61 1.15 10.01
CA ASN A 194 -16.03 2.25 9.27
C ASN A 194 -15.88 3.48 10.19
N LEU A 195 -14.71 3.65 10.78
CA LEU A 195 -14.43 4.69 11.77
C LEU A 195 -14.40 6.11 11.20
N ARG A 196 -14.58 6.29 9.89
CA ARG A 196 -14.70 7.56 9.17
C ARG A 196 -13.69 8.61 9.64
N HIS A 197 -12.42 8.22 9.68
CA HIS A 197 -11.31 9.00 10.25
C HIS A 197 -11.20 10.41 9.66
N TYR A 198 -11.47 10.59 8.36
CA TYR A 198 -11.45 11.90 7.74
C TYR A 198 -12.58 12.80 8.30
N ARG A 199 -13.81 12.29 8.38
CA ARG A 199 -14.94 13.05 8.91
C ARG A 199 -14.75 13.51 10.34
N LYS A 200 -14.12 12.69 11.19
CA LYS A 200 -13.77 13.02 12.58
C LYS A 200 -12.93 14.30 12.68
N TYR A 201 -12.06 14.56 11.71
CA TYR A 201 -11.15 15.70 11.70
C TYR A 201 -11.53 16.79 10.68
N GLU A 202 -12.62 16.67 9.94
CA GLU A 202 -13.01 17.56 8.85
C GLU A 202 -13.18 19.00 9.31
N ARG A 203 -13.85 19.23 10.46
CA ARG A 203 -14.01 20.58 11.04
C ARG A 203 -12.67 21.23 11.42
N ALA A 204 -11.77 20.48 12.04
CA ALA A 204 -10.45 20.96 12.42
C ALA A 204 -9.59 21.26 11.18
N LEU A 205 -9.70 20.45 10.13
CA LEU A 205 -9.03 20.64 8.85
C LEU A 205 -9.54 21.91 8.16
N ALA A 206 -10.86 22.11 8.08
CA ALA A 206 -11.47 23.29 7.49
C ALA A 206 -11.05 24.59 8.23
N LYS A 207 -11.00 24.56 9.57
CA LYS A 207 -10.49 25.69 10.39
C LYS A 207 -9.02 26.00 10.05
N ALA A 208 -8.15 24.97 9.96
CA ALA A 208 -6.74 25.15 9.62
C ALA A 208 -6.55 25.69 8.19
N GLN A 209 -7.37 25.24 7.24
CA GLN A 209 -7.34 25.69 5.85
C GLN A 209 -7.79 27.16 5.72
N ARG A 210 -8.90 27.57 6.36
CA ARG A 210 -9.35 28.96 6.38
C ARG A 210 -8.31 29.90 6.99
N ALA A 211 -7.64 29.46 8.06
CA ALA A 211 -6.55 30.20 8.68
C ALA A 211 -5.23 30.12 7.88
N ARG A 212 -5.21 29.53 6.68
CA ARG A 212 -4.01 29.31 5.84
C ARG A 212 -2.84 28.64 6.60
N ASN A 213 -3.13 27.96 7.72
CA ASN A 213 -2.14 27.24 8.54
C ASN A 213 -1.77 25.90 7.90
N LYS A 214 -0.86 25.93 6.91
CA LYS A 214 -0.40 24.75 6.17
C LYS A 214 0.23 23.67 7.09
N GLY A 215 0.96 24.10 8.13
CA GLY A 215 1.57 23.18 9.10
C GLY A 215 0.53 22.36 9.85
N ARG A 216 -0.50 23.04 10.37
CA ARG A 216 -1.61 22.38 11.07
C ARG A 216 -2.41 21.47 10.15
N ALA A 217 -2.71 21.91 8.92
CA ALA A 217 -3.41 21.08 7.93
C ALA A 217 -2.64 19.79 7.63
N LYS A 218 -1.33 19.87 7.37
CA LYS A 218 -0.47 18.69 7.16
C LYS A 218 -0.45 17.75 8.39
N ALA A 219 -0.43 18.31 9.60
CA ALA A 219 -0.46 17.51 10.84
C ALA A 219 -1.78 16.75 10.99
N ILE A 220 -2.92 17.39 10.67
CA ILE A 220 -4.24 16.75 10.71
C ILE A 220 -4.33 15.64 9.66
N HIS A 221 -3.93 15.89 8.40
CA HIS A 221 -3.90 14.84 7.37
C HIS A 221 -3.05 13.64 7.78
N ALA A 222 -1.88 13.87 8.36
CA ALA A 222 -1.03 12.79 8.85
C ALA A 222 -1.69 11.99 9.99
N LYS A 223 -2.44 12.66 10.89
CA LYS A 223 -3.19 12.00 11.97
C LYS A 223 -4.29 11.10 11.40
N VAL A 224 -5.05 11.60 10.43
CA VAL A 224 -6.08 10.81 9.72
C VAL A 224 -5.49 9.57 9.07
N VAL A 225 -4.41 9.75 8.28
CA VAL A 225 -3.74 8.63 7.58
C VAL A 225 -3.20 7.59 8.56
N ASN A 226 -2.58 8.01 9.66
CA ASN A 226 -2.01 7.10 10.64
C ASN A 226 -3.10 6.32 11.39
N ALA A 227 -4.18 6.99 11.83
CA ALA A 227 -5.29 6.33 12.52
C ALA A 227 -5.99 5.31 11.62
N ARG A 228 -6.25 5.68 10.36
CA ARG A 228 -6.81 4.76 9.35
C ARG A 228 -5.92 3.55 9.12
N ARG A 229 -4.61 3.79 8.89
CA ARG A 229 -3.66 2.70 8.67
C ARG A 229 -3.60 1.75 9.87
N HIS A 230 -3.60 2.27 11.09
CA HIS A 230 -3.59 1.46 12.31
C HIS A 230 -4.81 0.53 12.35
N HIS A 231 -6.02 1.09 12.17
CA HIS A 231 -7.26 0.31 12.14
C HIS A 231 -7.23 -0.78 11.05
N LEU A 232 -6.84 -0.44 9.82
CA LEU A 232 -6.76 -1.41 8.73
C LEU A 232 -5.73 -2.51 9.00
N HIS A 233 -4.58 -2.17 9.60
CA HIS A 233 -3.58 -3.16 9.99
C HIS A 233 -4.08 -4.09 11.08
N GLU A 234 -4.77 -3.58 12.09
CA GLU A 234 -5.37 -4.35 13.17
C GLU A 234 -6.38 -5.36 12.61
N GLN A 235 -7.38 -4.87 11.87
CA GLN A 235 -8.42 -5.73 11.28
C GLN A 235 -7.86 -6.78 10.32
N SER A 236 -6.98 -6.37 9.41
CA SER A 236 -6.38 -7.31 8.46
C SER A 236 -5.44 -8.33 9.12
N THR A 237 -4.78 -8.01 10.25
CA THR A 237 -3.98 -8.98 11.00
C THR A 237 -4.87 -10.01 11.68
N LYS A 238 -5.94 -9.56 12.36
CA LYS A 238 -6.90 -10.43 13.02
C LYS A 238 -7.51 -11.43 12.04
N LEU A 239 -8.01 -10.95 10.90
CA LEU A 239 -8.63 -11.81 9.89
C LEU A 239 -7.68 -12.88 9.35
N VAL A 240 -6.43 -12.50 9.06
CA VAL A 240 -5.43 -13.45 8.54
C VAL A 240 -4.99 -14.46 9.60
N GLN A 241 -4.96 -14.07 10.88
CA GLN A 241 -4.63 -15.00 11.97
C GLN A 241 -5.75 -15.99 12.29
N GLU A 242 -7.00 -15.63 12.01
CA GLU A 242 -8.16 -16.47 12.29
C GLU A 242 -8.53 -17.43 11.14
N ASN A 243 -8.12 -17.11 9.89
CA ASN A 243 -8.67 -17.78 8.71
C ASN A 243 -7.59 -18.31 7.77
N SER A 244 -7.81 -19.49 7.22
CA SER A 244 -7.03 -20.12 6.15
C SER A 244 -7.48 -19.68 4.75
N LEU A 245 -8.76 -19.26 4.61
CA LEU A 245 -9.31 -18.71 3.39
C LEU A 245 -9.93 -17.33 3.66
N ILE A 246 -9.55 -16.33 2.85
CA ILE A 246 -10.10 -14.98 2.91
C ILE A 246 -10.57 -14.59 1.51
N VAL A 247 -11.87 -14.44 1.34
CA VAL A 247 -12.51 -14.00 0.11
C VAL A 247 -12.91 -12.54 0.25
N VAL A 248 -12.61 -11.68 -0.73
CA VAL A 248 -12.98 -10.25 -0.68
C VAL A 248 -13.67 -9.86 -1.98
N GLY A 249 -14.78 -9.17 -1.88
CA GLY A 249 -15.46 -8.62 -3.04
C GLY A 249 -14.60 -7.64 -3.86
N ASP A 250 -14.74 -7.68 -5.19
CA ASP A 250 -13.93 -6.89 -6.14
C ASP A 250 -14.44 -5.46 -6.36
N VAL A 251 -14.99 -4.81 -5.33
CA VAL A 251 -15.52 -3.43 -5.42
C VAL A 251 -14.67 -2.53 -6.30
N ASN A 252 -15.28 -1.98 -7.34
CA ASN A 252 -14.58 -1.04 -8.21
C ASN A 252 -14.46 0.35 -7.56
N ALA A 253 -13.56 0.47 -6.58
CA ALA A 253 -13.29 1.72 -5.88
C ALA A 253 -12.96 2.88 -6.83
N LYS A 254 -12.30 2.61 -7.96
CA LYS A 254 -11.93 3.64 -8.94
C LYS A 254 -13.14 4.28 -9.61
N LYS A 255 -14.14 3.51 -9.99
CA LYS A 255 -15.40 4.05 -10.55
C LYS A 255 -16.15 4.86 -9.49
N MET A 256 -16.20 4.39 -8.24
CA MET A 256 -16.90 5.08 -7.15
C MET A 256 -16.22 6.39 -6.74
N THR A 257 -14.90 6.55 -6.93
CA THR A 257 -14.23 7.85 -6.67
C THR A 257 -14.57 8.93 -7.70
N GLN A 258 -15.25 8.60 -8.78
CA GLN A 258 -15.76 9.56 -9.77
C GLN A 258 -17.17 10.05 -9.44
N THR A 259 -17.76 9.59 -8.35
CA THR A 259 -19.10 9.95 -7.89
C THR A 259 -19.09 10.86 -6.67
N ASN A 260 -20.25 11.34 -6.23
CA ASN A 260 -20.43 12.11 -4.99
C ASN A 260 -19.97 11.35 -3.73
N MET A 261 -19.71 10.05 -3.82
CA MET A 261 -19.22 9.21 -2.73
C MET A 261 -17.68 9.19 -2.62
N ALA A 262 -16.96 9.91 -3.49
CA ALA A 262 -15.49 9.92 -3.55
C ALA A 262 -14.81 10.09 -2.17
N LYS A 263 -15.26 11.05 -1.36
CA LYS A 263 -14.71 11.27 -0.01
C LYS A 263 -14.87 10.04 0.89
N SER A 264 -16.03 9.40 0.88
CA SER A 264 -16.32 8.22 1.71
C SER A 264 -15.51 7.01 1.26
N VAL A 265 -15.40 6.78 -0.05
CA VAL A 265 -14.59 5.70 -0.63
C VAL A 265 -13.11 5.87 -0.31
N LEU A 266 -12.57 7.10 -0.45
CA LEU A 266 -11.19 7.41 -0.08
C LEU A 266 -10.95 7.29 1.43
N ASP A 267 -11.95 7.61 2.25
CA ASP A 267 -11.86 7.43 3.71
C ASP A 267 -11.93 5.96 4.12
N ALA A 268 -12.74 5.14 3.48
CA ALA A 268 -12.79 3.69 3.70
C ALA A 268 -11.48 2.99 3.29
N SER A 269 -10.80 3.49 2.26
CA SER A 269 -9.49 2.99 1.79
C SER A 269 -9.46 1.49 1.47
N TRP A 270 -10.50 0.99 0.79
CA TRP A 270 -10.66 -0.43 0.44
C TRP A 270 -9.45 -1.02 -0.30
N SER A 271 -8.86 -0.28 -1.24
CA SER A 271 -7.65 -0.75 -1.95
C SER A 271 -6.48 -1.00 -1.00
N SER A 272 -6.30 -0.16 0.04
CA SER A 272 -5.27 -0.37 1.06
C SER A 272 -5.59 -1.58 1.92
N PHE A 273 -6.86 -1.78 2.27
CA PHE A 273 -7.30 -2.93 3.07
C PHE A 273 -7.08 -4.25 2.32
N ARG A 274 -7.53 -4.33 1.04
CA ARG A 274 -7.28 -5.49 0.17
C ARG A 274 -5.77 -5.79 0.03
N SER A 275 -4.95 -4.74 -0.21
CA SER A 275 -3.50 -4.92 -0.29
C SER A 275 -2.92 -5.48 1.01
N MET A 276 -3.42 -5.02 2.18
CA MET A 276 -2.97 -5.52 3.48
C MET A 276 -3.39 -6.98 3.72
N LEU A 277 -4.60 -7.34 3.37
CA LEU A 277 -5.09 -8.73 3.44
C LEU A 277 -4.25 -9.63 2.53
N ARG A 278 -4.05 -9.23 1.27
CA ARG A 278 -3.30 -10.02 0.29
C ARG A 278 -1.88 -10.34 0.77
N TYR A 279 -1.05 -9.34 1.11
CA TYR A 279 0.34 -9.61 1.49
C TYR A 279 0.46 -10.31 2.84
N LYS A 280 -0.48 -10.08 3.77
CA LYS A 280 -0.49 -10.78 5.05
C LYS A 280 -0.94 -12.23 4.88
N ALA A 281 -1.96 -12.50 4.07
CA ALA A 281 -2.40 -13.84 3.73
C ALA A 281 -1.24 -14.65 3.13
N MET A 282 -0.54 -14.10 2.13
CA MET A 282 0.65 -14.74 1.56
C MET A 282 1.70 -15.07 2.63
N ARG A 283 1.98 -14.11 3.53
CA ARG A 283 2.98 -14.31 4.59
C ARG A 283 2.60 -15.40 5.59
N HIS A 284 1.32 -15.55 5.87
CA HIS A 284 0.81 -16.51 6.88
C HIS A 284 0.33 -17.82 6.25
N GLY A 285 0.54 -18.02 4.95
CA GLY A 285 0.08 -19.23 4.25
C GLY A 285 -1.44 -19.33 4.08
N ALA A 286 -2.17 -18.24 4.30
CA ALA A 286 -3.61 -18.18 4.04
C ALA A 286 -3.89 -17.92 2.55
N ARG A 287 -4.94 -18.54 2.04
CA ARG A 287 -5.42 -18.30 0.67
C ARG A 287 -6.20 -16.98 0.61
N TYR A 288 -5.87 -16.10 -0.34
CA TYR A 288 -6.57 -14.84 -0.58
C TYR A 288 -7.20 -14.86 -1.97
N VAL A 289 -8.50 -14.54 -2.07
CA VAL A 289 -9.27 -14.54 -3.31
C VAL A 289 -10.04 -13.23 -3.46
N GLU A 290 -10.04 -12.62 -4.63
CA GLU A 290 -10.95 -11.53 -4.99
C GLU A 290 -12.09 -12.12 -5.84
N ALA A 291 -13.34 -11.95 -5.39
CA ALA A 291 -14.53 -12.53 -6.02
C ALA A 291 -15.44 -11.46 -6.63
N ASP A 292 -16.11 -11.79 -7.74
CA ASP A 292 -17.10 -10.88 -8.36
C ASP A 292 -18.32 -10.72 -7.44
N GLU A 293 -18.65 -9.46 -7.13
CA GLU A 293 -19.79 -9.12 -6.26
C GLU A 293 -21.14 -9.11 -6.97
N ARG A 294 -21.19 -9.33 -8.29
CA ARG A 294 -22.42 -9.20 -9.05
C ARG A 294 -23.51 -10.17 -8.58
N GLY A 295 -24.63 -9.58 -8.13
CA GLY A 295 -25.77 -10.37 -7.68
C GLY A 295 -25.67 -10.92 -6.26
N SER A 296 -24.54 -10.78 -5.57
CA SER A 296 -24.34 -11.30 -4.20
C SER A 296 -25.40 -10.80 -3.21
N SER A 297 -25.79 -9.53 -3.27
CA SER A 297 -26.79 -8.93 -2.39
C SER A 297 -28.26 -9.23 -2.77
N VAL A 298 -28.50 -9.82 -3.95
CA VAL A 298 -29.83 -10.12 -4.49
C VAL A 298 -30.14 -11.59 -4.42
N THR A 299 -29.13 -12.45 -4.44
CA THR A 299 -29.27 -13.89 -4.40
C THR A 299 -29.34 -14.36 -2.96
N CYS A 300 -30.29 -15.21 -2.63
CA CYS A 300 -30.39 -15.85 -1.32
C CYS A 300 -29.24 -16.84 -1.13
N SER A 301 -28.45 -16.70 -0.07
CA SER A 301 -27.34 -17.60 0.22
C SER A 301 -27.79 -19.02 0.61
N ALA A 302 -29.03 -19.16 1.10
CA ALA A 302 -29.56 -20.44 1.51
C ALA A 302 -30.13 -21.30 0.34
N CYS A 303 -30.87 -20.67 -0.60
CA CYS A 303 -31.55 -21.44 -1.67
C CYS A 303 -31.18 -21.00 -3.09
N GLY A 304 -30.41 -19.94 -3.27
CA GLY A 304 -30.02 -19.44 -4.59
C GLY A 304 -31.10 -18.60 -5.32
N ALA A 305 -32.29 -18.44 -4.78
CA ALA A 305 -33.34 -17.61 -5.40
C ALA A 305 -32.93 -16.13 -5.45
N ARG A 306 -33.27 -15.42 -6.54
CA ARG A 306 -32.95 -14.00 -6.73
C ARG A 306 -34.07 -13.09 -6.31
N SER A 307 -34.47 -13.18 -5.02
CA SER A 307 -35.59 -12.46 -4.40
C SER A 307 -35.14 -11.27 -3.54
N GLY A 308 -33.83 -11.05 -3.36
CA GLY A 308 -33.33 -9.96 -2.54
C GLY A 308 -33.54 -8.57 -3.14
N PRO A 309 -33.36 -7.50 -2.33
CA PRO A 309 -33.62 -6.11 -2.69
C PRO A 309 -32.79 -5.65 -3.91
N LYS A 310 -33.47 -5.07 -4.92
CA LYS A 310 -32.88 -4.64 -6.20
C LYS A 310 -32.87 -3.11 -6.36
N GLY A 311 -31.97 -2.61 -7.18
CA GLY A 311 -31.90 -1.21 -7.59
C GLY A 311 -31.56 -0.24 -6.45
N ILE A 312 -31.74 1.06 -6.72
CA ILE A 312 -31.40 2.16 -5.78
C ILE A 312 -32.28 2.11 -4.51
N ALA A 313 -33.57 1.80 -4.64
CA ALA A 313 -34.49 1.64 -3.51
C ALA A 313 -34.04 0.51 -2.59
N GLY A 314 -33.60 -0.60 -3.14
CA GLY A 314 -33.08 -1.76 -2.40
C GLY A 314 -31.81 -1.47 -1.61
N LEU A 315 -31.04 -0.39 -1.93
CA LEU A 315 -29.85 -0.02 -1.15
C LEU A 315 -30.16 0.38 0.31
N ARG A 316 -31.40 0.78 0.59
CA ARG A 316 -31.84 1.16 1.95
C ARG A 316 -32.33 -0.04 2.78
N VAL A 317 -32.73 -1.13 2.11
CA VAL A 317 -33.23 -2.35 2.75
C VAL A 317 -32.02 -3.14 3.30
N ARG A 318 -32.00 -3.36 4.61
CA ARG A 318 -30.93 -4.10 5.27
C ARG A 318 -31.34 -5.54 5.59
N ASP A 319 -32.56 -5.70 6.07
CA ASP A 319 -33.12 -6.99 6.43
C ASP A 319 -34.22 -7.35 5.42
N TRP A 320 -34.22 -8.58 4.95
CA TRP A 320 -35.21 -9.06 3.97
C TRP A 320 -35.47 -10.56 4.16
N VAL A 321 -36.63 -11.01 3.74
CA VAL A 321 -37.03 -12.41 3.77
C VAL A 321 -37.02 -12.95 2.35
N CYS A 322 -36.48 -14.13 2.14
CA CYS A 322 -36.45 -14.78 0.84
C CYS A 322 -37.82 -15.33 0.44
N ASP A 323 -38.35 -14.92 -0.72
CA ASP A 323 -39.65 -15.41 -1.23
C ASP A 323 -39.61 -16.91 -1.57
N GLY A 324 -38.42 -17.48 -1.84
CA GLY A 324 -38.29 -18.89 -2.23
C GLY A 324 -38.19 -19.87 -1.06
N CYS A 325 -37.56 -19.47 0.06
CA CYS A 325 -37.33 -20.40 1.21
C CYS A 325 -37.70 -19.82 2.57
N GLY A 326 -38.18 -18.55 2.65
CA GLY A 326 -38.62 -17.95 3.91
C GLY A 326 -37.46 -17.51 4.85
N VAL A 327 -36.20 -17.73 4.50
CA VAL A 327 -35.07 -17.38 5.38
C VAL A 327 -34.91 -15.89 5.43
N GLN A 328 -34.74 -15.35 6.65
CA GLN A 328 -34.43 -13.93 6.90
C GLN A 328 -32.94 -13.67 6.75
N HIS A 329 -32.57 -12.61 6.05
CA HIS A 329 -31.19 -12.22 5.79
C HIS A 329 -30.90 -10.80 6.22
N ASP A 330 -29.72 -10.58 6.85
CA ASP A 330 -29.04 -9.30 6.76
C ASP A 330 -28.39 -9.22 5.37
N ARG A 331 -28.66 -8.17 4.64
CA ARG A 331 -28.27 -8.04 3.23
C ARG A 331 -26.77 -8.09 3.02
N ASP A 332 -26.00 -7.41 3.88
CA ASP A 332 -24.54 -7.31 3.74
C ASP A 332 -23.87 -8.63 4.15
N THR A 333 -24.41 -9.33 5.18
CA THR A 333 -23.95 -10.68 5.57
C THR A 333 -24.31 -11.73 4.51
N ASN A 334 -25.53 -11.65 3.93
CA ASN A 334 -25.92 -12.52 2.83
C ASN A 334 -25.01 -12.34 1.61
N ALA A 335 -24.62 -11.10 1.29
CA ALA A 335 -23.68 -10.82 0.20
C ALA A 335 -22.31 -11.50 0.48
N ALA A 336 -21.79 -11.36 1.69
CA ALA A 336 -20.54 -11.99 2.08
C ALA A 336 -20.63 -13.54 2.01
N LEU A 337 -21.73 -14.15 2.46
CA LEU A 337 -21.96 -15.59 2.32
C LEU A 337 -21.95 -16.03 0.85
N ASN A 338 -22.60 -15.31 -0.03
CA ASN A 338 -22.59 -15.60 -1.47
C ASN A 338 -21.21 -15.50 -2.11
N LEU A 339 -20.35 -14.58 -1.63
CA LEU A 339 -18.96 -14.52 -2.08
C LEU A 339 -18.18 -15.78 -1.68
N LEU A 340 -18.39 -16.28 -0.46
CA LEU A 340 -17.75 -17.51 0.03
C LEU A 340 -18.19 -18.71 -0.79
N LEU A 341 -19.50 -18.93 -0.89
CA LEU A 341 -20.11 -20.02 -1.66
C LEU A 341 -19.72 -19.99 -3.16
N GLY A 342 -19.51 -18.79 -3.72
CA GLY A 342 -19.05 -18.63 -5.10
C GLY A 342 -17.65 -19.19 -5.33
N VAL A 343 -16.76 -19.07 -4.35
CA VAL A 343 -15.40 -19.62 -4.43
C VAL A 343 -15.38 -21.13 -4.19
N GLU A 344 -16.21 -21.64 -3.28
CA GLU A 344 -16.34 -23.07 -3.05
C GLU A 344 -16.87 -23.84 -4.27
N ARG A 345 -17.85 -23.25 -4.98
CA ARG A 345 -18.44 -23.84 -6.20
C ARG A 345 -17.51 -23.76 -7.42
N HIS A 346 -16.56 -22.81 -7.44
CA HIS A 346 -15.61 -22.60 -8.54
C HIS A 346 -14.18 -22.50 -8.02
N PRO A 347 -13.58 -23.58 -7.50
CA PRO A 347 -12.26 -23.55 -6.86
C PRO A 347 -11.10 -23.12 -7.79
N LEU A 348 -11.32 -23.10 -9.11
CA LEU A 348 -10.31 -22.75 -10.13
C LEU A 348 -10.32 -21.28 -10.56
N VAL A 349 -11.23 -20.45 -10.03
CA VAL A 349 -11.26 -19.02 -10.38
C VAL A 349 -10.43 -18.24 -9.36
N ALA A 350 -9.23 -17.89 -9.77
CA ALA A 350 -8.38 -16.83 -9.23
C ALA A 350 -7.12 -17.21 -8.43
N GLU A 351 -6.26 -18.01 -9.02
CA GLU A 351 -4.83 -17.75 -8.83
C GLU A 351 -4.43 -16.64 -9.81
N ILE A 352 -4.49 -15.38 -9.38
CA ILE A 352 -3.84 -14.30 -10.14
C ILE A 352 -2.34 -14.47 -9.92
N PRO A 353 -1.54 -14.73 -10.98
CA PRO A 353 -0.10 -14.81 -10.83
C PRO A 353 0.41 -13.50 -10.27
N VAL A 354 1.23 -13.58 -9.23
CA VAL A 354 2.00 -12.44 -8.72
C VAL A 354 3.05 -12.12 -9.78
N LEU A 355 2.86 -11.01 -10.52
CA LEU A 355 3.88 -10.39 -11.38
C LEU A 355 4.79 -9.49 -10.55
#